data_6caa3f15a03649154e113a4828d6492b
#
_entry.id   6caa3f15a03649154e113a4828d6492b
#
_cell.length_a   1.000
_cell.length_b   1.000
_cell.length_c   1.000
_cell.angle_alpha   90.00
_cell.angle_beta   90.00
_cell.angle_gamma   90.00
#
_symmetry.space_group_name_H-M   'P 1'
#
loop_
_entity.id
_entity.type
_entity.pdbx_description
1 polymer ?
#
loop_
_entity_poly.entity_id
_entity_poly.type
_entity_poly.pdbx_seq_one_letter_code
_entity_poly.pdbx_strand_id
1 'polypeptide(L)'
;MANFTFIDLFAGIGGFRIALTNVGGTCLGFSEIAPDAIKAYCTNFNEPESANFGDITKLKDLPEHDFMTAGVPCQSWSIAGKKLGFDDDRGQLWNDTLYLLNKVRPKAFIFENVKGLTDPRNADAIKYIMGRISEAGYHAQKYVLNAYDYGVPQTRVRIYIIGFRDEIYHKRFRLPKMCPGKLSLQEILDGPGTDAKKKPCDKKARWSLSCNEKGFNDYFLFNDLRNGGTTIHSWDIEDTTDREKHICELLLKNRRKKEYGILDGNPLSYEHFRALDQSIKESELEALVDKSILKKVSYQYHKIDNAPELSDGEELVLSFLKRDYLIIDELKVNKVFKIKKIGITDTIEDLVEKGVLECSEIRYDFKHTKISTGLNGINRIFLRSSKIYPTMVASDTNDFIAMVNIDANSPEEYKKEFMEKIYKQQNYRKITKEEACMIQGFPADFILPDTRPRWMHLIGNSIAVSLVKMLAQSVVNTGVFGEEDFVEPEPDEYGAQAGDFQGTLFEF
;
A
#
# COMPACT_ATOMS: atom_id res chain seq x y z
N MET A 1 22.27 9.13 -28.13
CA MET A 1 21.67 9.22 -26.80
C MET A 1 21.54 10.67 -26.47
N ALA A 2 20.43 11.13 -26.00
CA ALA A 2 20.23 12.50 -25.53
C ALA A 2 21.32 12.90 -24.54
N ASN A 3 21.71 14.16 -24.55
CA ASN A 3 22.68 14.69 -23.59
C ASN A 3 22.00 15.85 -22.84
N PHE A 4 21.60 15.61 -21.61
CA PHE A 4 20.95 16.59 -20.74
C PHE A 4 21.42 16.44 -19.30
N THR A 5 21.33 17.52 -18.55
CA THR A 5 21.65 17.53 -17.11
C THR A 5 20.40 17.47 -16.27
N PHE A 6 20.50 16.86 -15.09
CA PHE A 6 19.36 16.79 -14.17
C PHE A 6 19.75 16.88 -12.70
N ILE A 7 18.76 17.25 -11.86
CA ILE A 7 18.83 17.22 -10.41
C ILE A 7 17.67 16.36 -9.89
N ASP A 8 17.97 15.52 -8.88
CA ASP A 8 17.03 14.62 -8.23
C ASP A 8 16.70 15.11 -6.82
N LEU A 9 15.47 15.62 -6.63
CA LEU A 9 14.98 16.09 -5.33
C LEU A 9 14.21 14.98 -4.60
N PHE A 10 14.39 14.91 -3.28
CA PHE A 10 13.88 13.78 -2.47
C PHE A 10 14.35 12.44 -3.05
N ALA A 11 15.62 12.38 -3.36
CA ALA A 11 16.22 11.35 -4.21
C ALA A 11 16.07 9.92 -3.66
N GLY A 12 15.87 9.77 -2.35
CA GLY A 12 15.83 8.46 -1.72
C GLY A 12 17.12 7.68 -2.01
N ILE A 13 16.96 6.50 -2.58
CA ILE A 13 18.09 5.66 -2.99
C ILE A 13 18.47 5.80 -4.47
N GLY A 14 17.96 6.82 -5.17
CA GLY A 14 18.37 7.15 -6.55
C GLY A 14 17.61 6.42 -7.65
N GLY A 15 16.32 6.13 -7.44
CA GLY A 15 15.50 5.54 -8.49
C GLY A 15 15.38 6.41 -9.74
N PHE A 16 15.18 7.73 -9.59
CA PHE A 16 15.23 8.67 -10.71
C PHE A 16 16.62 8.74 -11.34
N ARG A 17 17.68 8.72 -10.53
CA ARG A 17 19.06 8.70 -11.00
C ARG A 17 19.30 7.55 -11.99
N ILE A 18 18.91 6.32 -11.62
CA ILE A 18 19.03 5.16 -12.52
C ILE A 18 18.23 5.38 -13.80
N ALA A 19 16.96 5.79 -13.66
CA ALA A 19 16.06 5.95 -14.79
C ALA A 19 16.57 6.97 -15.81
N LEU A 20 16.99 8.16 -15.34
CA LEU A 20 17.42 9.24 -16.21
C LEU A 20 18.82 9.01 -16.81
N THR A 21 19.74 8.46 -16.04
CA THR A 21 21.08 8.11 -16.57
C THR A 21 20.97 7.08 -17.71
N ASN A 22 20.04 6.13 -17.59
CA ASN A 22 19.80 5.13 -18.64
C ASN A 22 19.23 5.72 -19.96
N VAL A 23 18.75 6.95 -19.96
CA VAL A 23 18.26 7.63 -21.17
C VAL A 23 19.17 8.81 -21.60
N GLY A 24 20.39 8.88 -21.05
CA GLY A 24 21.43 9.83 -21.45
C GLY A 24 21.58 11.05 -20.54
N GLY A 25 20.90 11.09 -19.39
CA GLY A 25 21.00 12.18 -18.43
C GLY A 25 22.29 12.12 -17.59
N THR A 26 22.86 13.29 -17.31
CA THR A 26 23.97 13.50 -16.36
C THR A 26 23.43 14.18 -15.10
N CYS A 27 23.56 13.52 -13.95
CA CYS A 27 23.14 14.09 -12.67
C CYS A 27 24.17 15.11 -12.17
N LEU A 28 23.71 16.30 -11.82
CA LEU A 28 24.55 17.35 -11.23
C LEU A 28 24.56 17.31 -9.69
N GLY A 29 23.62 16.60 -9.08
CA GLY A 29 23.49 16.45 -7.64
C GLY A 29 22.08 16.03 -7.24
N PHE A 30 21.89 15.85 -5.94
CA PHE A 30 20.61 15.37 -5.39
C PHE A 30 20.28 16.05 -4.05
N SER A 31 19.03 15.97 -3.63
CA SER A 31 18.58 16.42 -2.31
C SER A 31 17.93 15.26 -1.55
N GLU A 32 18.49 14.92 -0.40
CA GLU A 32 17.98 13.88 0.51
C GLU A 32 18.41 14.18 1.95
N ILE A 33 17.61 13.83 2.94
CA ILE A 33 17.91 14.06 4.37
C ILE A 33 18.06 12.77 5.18
N ALA A 34 17.56 11.64 4.67
CA ALA A 34 17.61 10.37 5.39
C ALA A 34 19.01 9.74 5.30
N PRO A 35 19.72 9.53 6.43
CA PRO A 35 21.12 9.07 6.40
C PRO A 35 21.32 7.74 5.66
N ASP A 36 20.41 6.76 5.84
CA ASP A 36 20.49 5.48 5.18
C ASP A 36 20.30 5.60 3.66
N ALA A 37 19.44 6.52 3.22
CA ALA A 37 19.21 6.79 1.79
C ALA A 37 20.43 7.47 1.16
N ILE A 38 20.98 8.51 1.81
CA ILE A 38 22.19 9.21 1.38
C ILE A 38 23.34 8.21 1.24
N LYS A 39 23.58 7.38 2.26
CA LYS A 39 24.64 6.37 2.22
C LYS A 39 24.46 5.40 1.05
N ALA A 40 23.24 4.88 0.85
CA ALA A 40 22.94 3.97 -0.25
C ALA A 40 23.15 4.68 -1.61
N TYR A 41 22.67 5.91 -1.76
CA TYR A 41 22.85 6.72 -2.97
C TYR A 41 24.35 6.91 -3.28
N CYS A 42 25.12 7.49 -2.36
CA CYS A 42 26.53 7.76 -2.56
C CYS A 42 27.33 6.50 -2.88
N THR A 43 27.04 5.40 -2.20
CA THR A 43 27.73 4.12 -2.42
C THR A 43 27.45 3.56 -3.81
N ASN A 44 26.20 3.50 -4.25
CA ASN A 44 25.84 2.86 -5.52
C ASN A 44 26.22 3.70 -6.75
N PHE A 45 26.27 5.01 -6.62
CA PHE A 45 26.61 5.91 -7.73
C PHE A 45 28.04 6.44 -7.69
N ASN A 46 28.83 6.01 -6.69
CA ASN A 46 30.18 6.53 -6.44
C ASN A 46 30.23 8.06 -6.38
N GLU A 47 29.21 8.64 -5.72
CA GLU A 47 29.09 10.08 -5.54
C GLU A 47 29.61 10.50 -4.16
N PRO A 48 30.29 11.64 -4.03
CA PRO A 48 30.64 12.19 -2.73
C PRO A 48 29.39 12.74 -2.02
N GLU A 49 29.38 12.71 -0.69
CA GLU A 49 28.28 13.32 0.07
C GLU A 49 28.10 14.81 -0.21
N SER A 50 29.15 15.49 -0.67
CA SER A 50 29.09 16.91 -1.09
C SER A 50 28.21 17.17 -2.32
N ALA A 51 27.85 16.12 -3.08
CA ALA A 51 26.88 16.21 -4.17
C ALA A 51 25.42 16.26 -3.67
N ASN A 52 25.20 16.04 -2.37
CA ASN A 52 23.91 16.17 -1.73
C ASN A 52 23.66 17.63 -1.30
N PHE A 53 22.64 18.26 -1.87
CA PHE A 53 22.22 19.60 -1.48
C PHE A 53 21.51 19.64 -0.11
N GLY A 54 21.16 18.50 0.46
CA GLY A 54 20.54 18.36 1.79
C GLY A 54 19.04 18.66 1.81
N ASP A 55 18.63 19.39 2.83
CA ASP A 55 17.23 19.69 3.13
C ASP A 55 16.66 20.74 2.17
N ILE A 56 15.65 20.34 1.38
CA ILE A 56 15.02 21.20 0.37
C ILE A 56 14.46 22.51 0.97
N THR A 57 14.00 22.50 2.22
CA THR A 57 13.42 23.67 2.91
C THR A 57 14.47 24.78 3.15
N LYS A 58 15.74 24.43 3.02
CA LYS A 58 16.87 25.35 3.20
C LYS A 58 17.48 25.83 1.88
N LEU A 59 17.06 25.20 0.76
CA LEU A 59 17.59 25.51 -0.56
C LEU A 59 16.95 26.79 -1.10
N LYS A 60 17.79 27.74 -1.50
CA LYS A 60 17.35 28.99 -2.15
C LYS A 60 17.60 28.99 -3.65
N ASP A 61 18.50 28.15 -4.11
CA ASP A 61 18.88 28.00 -5.52
C ASP A 61 19.48 26.61 -5.76
N LEU A 62 19.59 26.25 -7.05
CA LEU A 62 20.21 25.01 -7.51
C LEU A 62 21.04 25.33 -8.75
N PRO A 63 22.04 24.54 -9.10
CA PRO A 63 22.75 24.67 -10.38
C PRO A 63 21.78 24.63 -11.57
N GLU A 64 22.08 25.36 -12.61
CA GLU A 64 21.33 25.30 -13.87
C GLU A 64 21.32 23.86 -14.41
N HIS A 65 20.15 23.35 -14.79
CA HIS A 65 19.98 22.01 -15.31
C HIS A 65 18.76 21.93 -16.23
N ASP A 66 18.72 20.89 -17.06
CA ASP A 66 17.69 20.73 -18.09
C ASP A 66 16.44 20.04 -17.56
N PHE A 67 16.59 19.10 -16.62
CA PHE A 67 15.51 18.25 -16.16
C PHE A 67 15.48 18.15 -14.63
N MET A 68 14.32 18.39 -14.02
CA MET A 68 14.13 18.26 -12.57
C MET A 68 13.26 17.05 -12.24
N THR A 69 13.67 16.25 -11.28
CA THR A 69 12.84 15.17 -10.75
C THR A 69 12.58 15.33 -9.25
N ALA A 70 11.41 14.89 -8.77
CA ALA A 70 11.09 14.91 -7.34
C ALA A 70 10.09 13.82 -6.97
N GLY A 71 10.44 13.01 -5.97
CA GLY A 71 9.52 12.13 -5.26
C GLY A 71 8.98 12.82 -4.01
N VAL A 72 8.07 13.79 -4.16
CA VAL A 72 7.67 14.66 -3.06
C VAL A 72 6.93 13.84 -1.97
N PRO A 73 7.31 13.92 -0.68
CA PRO A 73 6.65 13.14 0.38
C PRO A 73 5.17 13.50 0.56
N CYS A 74 4.33 12.47 0.68
CA CYS A 74 2.86 12.60 0.72
C CYS A 74 2.23 12.43 2.10
N GLN A 75 2.98 12.56 3.19
CA GLN A 75 2.46 12.21 4.52
C GLN A 75 1.35 13.12 5.05
N SER A 76 1.22 14.36 4.55
CA SER A 76 0.16 15.31 4.89
C SER A 76 -1.19 15.04 4.19
N TRP A 77 -1.19 14.26 3.09
CA TRP A 77 -2.36 13.97 2.25
C TRP A 77 -2.82 12.51 2.36
N SER A 78 -2.25 11.72 3.27
CA SER A 78 -2.67 10.33 3.42
C SER A 78 -4.04 10.24 4.11
N ILE A 79 -4.85 9.25 3.69
CA ILE A 79 -6.16 8.93 4.27
C ILE A 79 -6.07 8.65 5.79
N ALA A 80 -4.90 8.23 6.26
CA ALA A 80 -4.63 7.88 7.67
C ALA A 80 -4.01 9.03 8.50
N GLY A 81 -3.62 10.16 7.88
CA GLY A 81 -3.02 11.29 8.57
C GLY A 81 -4.06 12.32 9.03
N LYS A 82 -3.68 13.17 10.00
CA LYS A 82 -4.45 14.36 10.35
C LYS A 82 -4.47 15.28 9.13
N LYS A 83 -5.66 15.69 8.65
CA LYS A 83 -5.86 16.56 7.49
C LYS A 83 -5.43 18.00 7.83
N LEU A 84 -4.14 18.29 7.83
CA LEU A 84 -3.62 19.63 8.10
C LEU A 84 -3.31 20.43 6.82
N GLY A 85 -3.36 19.78 5.64
CA GLY A 85 -3.18 20.47 4.35
C GLY A 85 -1.83 21.18 4.24
N PHE A 86 -1.85 22.42 3.77
CA PHE A 86 -0.66 23.27 3.64
C PHE A 86 -0.15 23.85 4.97
N ASP A 87 -0.90 23.73 6.06
CA ASP A 87 -0.49 24.15 7.41
C ASP A 87 0.37 23.10 8.10
N ASP A 88 0.58 21.92 7.51
CA ASP A 88 1.53 20.90 7.96
C ASP A 88 2.90 21.18 7.31
N ASP A 89 3.99 21.05 8.05
CA ASP A 89 5.38 21.21 7.59
C ASP A 89 5.68 20.44 6.29
N ARG A 90 4.94 19.35 6.03
CA ARG A 90 5.06 18.51 4.84
C ARG A 90 4.26 18.99 3.63
N GLY A 91 3.23 19.81 3.84
CA GLY A 91 2.56 20.59 2.79
C GLY A 91 3.48 21.68 2.25
N GLN A 92 4.37 22.20 3.08
CA GLN A 92 5.40 23.15 2.71
C GLN A 92 6.39 22.58 1.67
N LEU A 93 6.70 21.29 1.67
CA LEU A 93 7.62 20.66 0.74
C LEU A 93 7.20 20.82 -0.73
N TRP A 94 5.90 20.86 -1.01
CA TRP A 94 5.41 21.22 -2.33
C TRP A 94 5.73 22.69 -2.68
N ASN A 95 5.55 23.59 -1.72
CA ASN A 95 5.88 25.02 -1.96
C ASN A 95 7.35 25.21 -2.23
N ASP A 96 8.24 24.52 -1.49
CA ASP A 96 9.69 24.58 -1.70
C ASP A 96 10.07 23.97 -3.07
N THR A 97 9.46 22.84 -3.44
CA THR A 97 9.67 22.22 -4.76
C THR A 97 9.24 23.16 -5.89
N LEU A 98 8.07 23.78 -5.78
CA LEU A 98 7.55 24.72 -6.79
C LEU A 98 8.32 26.03 -6.81
N TYR A 99 8.85 26.48 -5.67
CA TYR A 99 9.75 27.61 -5.60
C TYR A 99 11.03 27.35 -6.41
N LEU A 100 11.68 26.20 -6.20
CA LEU A 100 12.89 25.81 -6.94
C LEU A 100 12.60 25.62 -8.44
N LEU A 101 11.47 25.00 -8.79
CA LEU A 101 11.02 24.87 -10.18
C LEU A 101 10.92 26.24 -10.87
N ASN A 102 10.27 27.20 -10.21
CA ASN A 102 10.10 28.55 -10.74
C ASN A 102 11.42 29.34 -10.78
N LYS A 103 12.33 29.11 -9.84
CA LYS A 103 13.61 29.79 -9.73
C LYS A 103 14.61 29.33 -10.80
N VAL A 104 14.76 28.02 -10.95
CA VAL A 104 15.78 27.42 -11.83
C VAL A 104 15.29 27.30 -13.29
N ARG A 105 13.98 27.05 -13.46
CA ARG A 105 13.31 26.95 -14.77
C ARG A 105 13.90 25.89 -15.72
N PRO A 106 14.02 24.61 -15.26
CA PRO A 106 14.45 23.52 -16.15
C PRO A 106 13.53 23.41 -17.37
N LYS A 107 14.01 22.79 -18.46
CA LYS A 107 13.22 22.60 -19.70
C LYS A 107 12.02 21.67 -19.48
N ALA A 108 12.19 20.64 -18.62
CA ALA A 108 11.15 19.68 -18.28
C ALA A 108 11.28 19.22 -16.83
N PHE A 109 10.21 18.59 -16.29
CA PHE A 109 10.23 17.95 -14.98
C PHE A 109 9.33 16.73 -14.94
N ILE A 110 9.62 15.80 -14.00
CA ILE A 110 8.74 14.72 -13.56
C ILE A 110 8.66 14.74 -12.04
N PHE A 111 7.46 14.92 -11.51
CA PHE A 111 7.17 14.79 -10.08
C PHE A 111 6.29 13.56 -9.83
N GLU A 112 6.66 12.76 -8.84
CA GLU A 112 5.94 11.55 -8.44
C GLU A 112 5.29 11.72 -7.07
N ASN A 113 4.11 11.10 -6.90
CA ASN A 113 3.46 11.00 -5.60
C ASN A 113 2.55 9.77 -5.52
N VAL A 114 2.02 9.47 -4.33
CA VAL A 114 1.05 8.41 -4.15
C VAL A 114 -0.28 8.75 -4.80
N LYS A 115 -1.04 7.72 -5.26
CA LYS A 115 -2.40 7.89 -5.81
C LYS A 115 -3.32 8.71 -4.91
N GLY A 116 -3.13 8.63 -3.57
CA GLY A 116 -3.95 9.37 -2.60
C GLY A 116 -4.01 10.88 -2.83
N LEU A 117 -3.03 11.50 -3.52
CA LEU A 117 -3.08 12.92 -3.90
C LEU A 117 -4.23 13.22 -4.87
N THR A 118 -4.71 12.24 -5.64
CA THR A 118 -5.86 12.40 -6.56
C THR A 118 -7.20 11.99 -5.94
N ASP A 119 -7.24 11.64 -4.66
CA ASP A 119 -8.50 11.37 -3.96
C ASP A 119 -9.38 12.65 -3.96
N PRO A 120 -10.71 12.54 -4.17
CA PRO A 120 -11.63 13.71 -4.16
C PRO A 120 -11.47 14.58 -2.91
N ARG A 121 -11.07 14.02 -1.78
CA ARG A 121 -10.80 14.75 -0.54
C ARG A 121 -9.58 15.68 -0.60
N ASN A 122 -8.70 15.46 -1.57
CA ASN A 122 -7.47 16.22 -1.80
C ASN A 122 -7.56 17.07 -3.09
N ALA A 123 -8.78 17.27 -3.65
CA ALA A 123 -8.98 17.98 -4.90
C ALA A 123 -8.41 19.42 -4.88
N ASP A 124 -8.52 20.12 -3.75
CA ASP A 124 -7.97 21.47 -3.60
C ASP A 124 -6.44 21.47 -3.65
N ALA A 125 -5.80 20.45 -3.09
CA ALA A 125 -4.35 20.33 -3.11
C ALA A 125 -3.80 20.13 -4.51
N ILE A 126 -4.34 19.18 -5.26
CA ILE A 126 -3.89 18.95 -6.63
C ILE A 126 -4.20 20.15 -7.54
N LYS A 127 -5.33 20.83 -7.32
CA LYS A 127 -5.66 22.06 -8.03
C LYS A 127 -4.66 23.18 -7.74
N TYR A 128 -4.28 23.36 -6.48
CA TYR A 128 -3.25 24.32 -6.07
C TYR A 128 -1.90 24.01 -6.72
N ILE A 129 -1.42 22.76 -6.63
CA ILE A 129 -0.15 22.34 -7.22
C ILE A 129 -0.12 22.62 -8.73
N MET A 130 -1.17 22.20 -9.45
CA MET A 130 -1.25 22.42 -10.90
C MET A 130 -1.37 23.92 -11.26
N GLY A 131 -2.07 24.71 -10.46
CA GLY A 131 -2.16 26.16 -10.61
C GLY A 131 -0.79 26.83 -10.45
N ARG A 132 -0.05 26.49 -9.41
CA ARG A 132 1.32 27.04 -9.18
C ARG A 132 2.32 26.65 -10.28
N ILE A 133 2.20 25.42 -10.82
CA ILE A 133 3.01 24.99 -11.99
C ILE A 133 2.66 25.85 -13.22
N SER A 134 1.39 26.09 -13.46
CA SER A 134 0.95 26.96 -14.57
C SER A 134 1.41 28.41 -14.40
N GLU A 135 1.30 28.97 -13.17
CA GLU A 135 1.80 30.30 -12.84
C GLU A 135 3.32 30.44 -13.04
N ALA A 136 4.08 29.38 -12.81
CA ALA A 136 5.50 29.30 -13.11
C ALA A 136 5.79 29.20 -14.62
N GLY A 137 4.76 29.21 -15.47
CA GLY A 137 4.88 29.21 -16.94
C GLY A 137 5.19 27.82 -17.52
N TYR A 138 4.76 26.75 -16.87
CA TYR A 138 4.90 25.40 -17.39
C TYR A 138 3.57 24.86 -17.93
N HIS A 139 3.64 24.09 -18.99
CA HIS A 139 2.57 23.27 -19.54
C HIS A 139 2.72 21.87 -18.97
N ALA A 140 1.80 21.45 -18.08
CA ALA A 140 1.92 20.20 -17.36
C ALA A 140 0.62 19.42 -17.33
N GLN A 141 0.76 18.09 -17.27
CA GLN A 141 -0.36 17.16 -17.11
C GLN A 141 -0.07 16.12 -16.04
N LYS A 142 -1.12 15.67 -15.36
CA LYS A 142 -1.06 14.61 -14.35
C LYS A 142 -1.53 13.28 -14.95
N TYR A 143 -0.83 12.21 -14.60
CA TYR A 143 -1.11 10.84 -15.04
C TYR A 143 -1.15 9.93 -13.83
N VAL A 144 -2.18 9.10 -13.72
CA VAL A 144 -2.26 8.04 -12.69
C VAL A 144 -1.92 6.73 -13.37
N LEU A 145 -0.75 6.18 -13.07
CA LEU A 145 -0.20 5.03 -13.76
C LEU A 145 0.07 3.89 -12.77
N ASN A 146 -0.18 2.65 -13.23
CA ASN A 146 0.20 1.45 -12.49
C ASN A 146 1.48 0.87 -13.09
N ALA A 147 2.51 0.67 -12.28
CA ALA A 147 3.79 0.13 -12.73
C ALA A 147 3.67 -1.22 -13.45
N TYR A 148 2.67 -2.04 -13.08
CA TYR A 148 2.38 -3.29 -13.76
C TYR A 148 2.10 -3.12 -15.26
N ASP A 149 1.38 -2.08 -15.64
CA ASP A 149 1.04 -1.81 -17.04
C ASP A 149 2.28 -1.47 -17.89
N TYR A 150 3.42 -1.22 -17.26
CA TYR A 150 4.70 -0.85 -17.87
C TYR A 150 5.81 -1.87 -17.59
N GLY A 151 5.43 -3.13 -17.39
CA GLY A 151 6.35 -4.25 -17.32
C GLY A 151 7.04 -4.48 -15.97
N VAL A 152 6.55 -3.85 -14.90
CA VAL A 152 7.00 -4.11 -13.52
C VAL A 152 6.10 -5.18 -12.91
N PRO A 153 6.62 -6.27 -12.30
CA PRO A 153 5.78 -7.32 -11.73
C PRO A 153 5.22 -6.92 -10.35
N GLN A 154 4.70 -5.70 -10.27
CA GLN A 154 4.16 -5.12 -9.03
C GLN A 154 2.97 -4.22 -9.31
N THR A 155 1.89 -4.41 -8.57
CA THR A 155 0.80 -3.43 -8.54
C THR A 155 1.25 -2.23 -7.72
N ARG A 156 1.69 -1.14 -8.40
CA ARG A 156 2.10 0.10 -7.76
C ARG A 156 1.53 1.29 -8.52
N VAL A 157 0.40 1.80 -8.01
CA VAL A 157 -0.29 2.94 -8.63
C VAL A 157 0.22 4.24 -8.04
N ARG A 158 0.68 5.15 -8.91
CA ARG A 158 1.22 6.46 -8.55
C ARG A 158 0.70 7.55 -9.46
N ILE A 159 0.69 8.79 -8.99
CA ILE A 159 0.50 9.96 -9.82
C ILE A 159 1.86 10.48 -10.27
N TYR A 160 1.96 10.81 -11.55
CA TYR A 160 3.09 11.50 -12.16
C TYR A 160 2.60 12.82 -12.72
N ILE A 161 3.27 13.92 -12.36
CA ILE A 161 3.03 15.23 -12.95
C ILE A 161 4.23 15.49 -13.85
N ILE A 162 3.97 15.61 -15.16
CA ILE A 162 5.00 15.81 -16.19
C ILE A 162 4.74 17.15 -16.83
N GLY A 163 5.77 18.01 -16.88
CA GLY A 163 5.63 19.35 -17.41
C GLY A 163 6.84 19.79 -18.21
N PHE A 164 6.57 20.74 -19.11
CA PHE A 164 7.53 21.33 -20.03
C PHE A 164 7.43 22.85 -19.95
N ARG A 165 8.56 23.54 -20.05
CA ARG A 165 8.59 24.98 -20.11
C ARG A 165 7.95 25.51 -21.39
N ASP A 166 8.16 24.83 -22.51
CA ASP A 166 7.66 25.25 -23.81
C ASP A 166 6.51 24.34 -24.26
N GLU A 167 5.40 24.96 -24.74
CA GLU A 167 4.15 24.26 -25.07
C GLU A 167 4.32 23.23 -26.20
N ILE A 168 5.27 23.46 -27.13
CA ILE A 168 5.49 22.55 -28.26
C ILE A 168 5.89 21.15 -27.78
N TYR A 169 6.76 21.04 -26.77
CA TYR A 169 7.18 19.75 -26.24
C TYR A 169 6.10 19.08 -25.42
N HIS A 170 5.25 19.86 -24.72
CA HIS A 170 4.07 19.34 -24.07
C HIS A 170 3.10 18.72 -25.08
N LYS A 171 2.88 19.35 -26.24
CA LYS A 171 2.02 18.83 -27.32
C LYS A 171 2.60 17.60 -28.00
N ARG A 172 3.93 17.47 -28.05
CA ARG A 172 4.64 16.28 -28.60
C ARG A 172 4.69 15.11 -27.63
N PHE A 173 4.54 15.33 -26.32
CA PHE A 173 4.64 14.29 -25.33
C PHE A 173 3.54 13.23 -25.50
N ARG A 174 3.93 11.95 -25.45
CA ARG A 174 3.02 10.80 -25.42
C ARG A 174 3.47 9.84 -24.32
N LEU A 175 2.48 9.23 -23.64
CA LEU A 175 2.78 8.16 -22.68
C LEU A 175 3.43 6.97 -23.41
N PRO A 176 4.35 6.27 -22.74
CA PRO A 176 4.95 5.08 -23.31
C PRO A 176 3.90 3.99 -23.55
N LYS A 177 4.13 3.14 -24.54
CA LYS A 177 3.27 1.99 -24.83
C LYS A 177 3.24 1.03 -23.65
N MET A 178 2.05 0.61 -23.25
CA MET A 178 1.88 -0.36 -22.19
C MET A 178 2.45 -1.73 -22.59
N CYS A 179 3.10 -2.40 -21.64
CA CYS A 179 3.69 -3.74 -21.79
C CYS A 179 3.46 -4.60 -20.54
N PRO A 180 2.20 -4.78 -20.09
CA PRO A 180 1.91 -5.54 -18.87
C PRO A 180 2.41 -6.98 -19.01
N GLY A 181 2.96 -7.52 -17.90
CA GLY A 181 3.48 -8.90 -17.88
C GLY A 181 4.79 -9.11 -18.64
N LYS A 182 5.52 -8.04 -19.00
CA LYS A 182 6.83 -8.14 -19.64
C LYS A 182 7.85 -8.86 -18.76
N LEU A 183 7.76 -8.66 -17.45
CA LEU A 183 8.52 -9.35 -16.43
C LEU A 183 7.54 -9.98 -15.44
N SER A 184 7.68 -11.27 -15.17
CA SER A 184 6.87 -11.99 -14.19
C SER A 184 7.61 -12.11 -12.86
N LEU A 185 6.86 -12.31 -11.77
CA LEU A 185 7.46 -12.60 -10.47
C LEU A 185 8.29 -13.89 -10.51
N GLN A 186 7.83 -14.91 -11.24
CA GLN A 186 8.54 -16.17 -11.38
C GLN A 186 9.92 -16.00 -12.00
N GLU A 187 10.06 -15.15 -13.04
CA GLU A 187 11.37 -14.88 -13.65
C GLU A 187 12.37 -14.26 -12.65
N ILE A 188 11.87 -13.42 -11.75
CA ILE A 188 12.70 -12.84 -10.68
C ILE A 188 13.12 -13.92 -9.67
N LEU A 189 12.19 -14.79 -9.25
CA LEU A 189 12.42 -15.80 -8.25
C LEU A 189 13.34 -16.93 -8.73
N ASP A 190 13.33 -17.21 -10.03
CA ASP A 190 14.13 -18.26 -10.67
C ASP A 190 15.52 -17.74 -11.14
N GLY A 191 15.73 -16.42 -11.07
CA GLY A 191 16.96 -15.75 -11.50
C GLY A 191 16.99 -15.38 -13.00
N PRO A 192 17.94 -14.54 -13.43
CA PRO A 192 18.07 -14.15 -14.82
C PRO A 192 18.61 -15.33 -15.64
N GLY A 193 17.82 -15.85 -16.56
CA GLY A 193 18.30 -16.85 -17.54
C GLY A 193 17.32 -17.88 -18.04
N THR A 194 16.09 -17.92 -17.56
CA THR A 194 15.09 -18.80 -18.17
C THR A 194 14.46 -18.09 -19.36
N ASP A 195 14.75 -18.57 -20.56
CA ASP A 195 14.08 -18.17 -21.82
C ASP A 195 12.58 -18.62 -21.81
N ALA A 196 11.81 -18.04 -20.91
CA ALA A 196 10.37 -18.18 -20.92
C ALA A 196 9.84 -17.45 -22.16
N LYS A 197 9.35 -18.18 -23.16
CA LYS A 197 8.73 -17.64 -24.37
C LYS A 197 7.73 -16.57 -23.97
N LYS A 198 7.97 -15.33 -24.41
CA LYS A 198 7.10 -14.18 -24.20
C LYS A 198 5.70 -14.50 -24.67
N LYS A 199 4.75 -14.73 -23.73
CA LYS A 199 3.33 -14.85 -24.09
C LYS A 199 2.82 -13.45 -24.49
N PRO A 200 1.92 -13.36 -25.50
CA PRO A 200 1.30 -12.09 -25.86
C PRO A 200 0.54 -11.49 -24.68
N CYS A 201 0.64 -10.17 -24.53
CA CYS A 201 -0.06 -9.42 -23.50
C CYS A 201 -1.57 -9.60 -23.63
N ASP A 202 -2.24 -10.16 -22.61
CA ASP A 202 -3.69 -10.23 -22.56
C ASP A 202 -4.26 -8.89 -22.08
N LYS A 203 -4.92 -8.15 -22.98
CA LYS A 203 -5.52 -6.84 -22.72
C LYS A 203 -6.60 -6.83 -21.60
N LYS A 204 -7.13 -7.99 -21.23
CA LYS A 204 -8.15 -8.13 -20.18
C LYS A 204 -7.56 -8.16 -18.76
N ALA A 205 -6.25 -8.34 -18.63
CA ALA A 205 -5.58 -8.45 -17.33
C ALA A 205 -5.28 -7.10 -16.65
N ARG A 206 -5.78 -5.98 -17.17
CA ARG A 206 -5.42 -4.61 -16.74
C ARG A 206 -5.61 -4.30 -15.25
N TRP A 207 -6.50 -5.02 -14.53
CA TRP A 207 -6.98 -4.59 -13.22
C TRP A 207 -7.16 -5.70 -12.19
N SER A 208 -6.96 -6.95 -12.54
CA SER A 208 -7.07 -8.06 -11.59
C SER A 208 -5.72 -8.35 -10.94
N LEU A 209 -5.72 -8.55 -9.63
CA LEU A 209 -4.68 -9.34 -9.00
C LEU A 209 -4.54 -10.61 -9.83
N SER A 210 -3.31 -11.02 -10.09
CA SER A 210 -2.99 -12.14 -10.94
C SER A 210 -3.83 -13.37 -10.56
N CYS A 211 -4.46 -13.98 -11.54
CA CYS A 211 -5.06 -15.28 -11.39
C CYS A 211 -4.52 -16.22 -12.44
N ASN A 212 -4.54 -17.53 -12.14
CA ASN A 212 -4.11 -18.57 -13.05
C ASN A 212 -5.12 -18.77 -14.21
N GLU A 213 -4.81 -19.66 -15.16
CA GLU A 213 -5.66 -19.95 -16.32
C GLU A 213 -7.04 -20.51 -15.93
N LYS A 214 -7.17 -21.10 -14.74
CA LYS A 214 -8.40 -21.65 -14.19
C LYS A 214 -9.23 -20.60 -13.42
N GLY A 215 -8.77 -19.37 -13.31
CA GLY A 215 -9.46 -18.26 -12.64
C GLY A 215 -9.27 -18.19 -11.14
N PHE A 216 -8.37 -19.00 -10.55
CA PHE A 216 -8.03 -18.92 -9.12
C PHE A 216 -6.97 -17.86 -8.89
N ASN A 217 -7.01 -17.22 -7.71
CA ASN A 217 -5.97 -16.30 -7.30
C ASN A 217 -4.60 -17.01 -7.20
N ASP A 218 -3.54 -16.36 -7.67
CA ASP A 218 -2.17 -16.85 -7.50
C ASP A 218 -1.61 -16.57 -6.10
N TYR A 219 -2.47 -16.33 -5.13
CA TYR A 219 -2.10 -16.13 -3.74
C TYR A 219 -3.18 -16.64 -2.79
N PHE A 220 -2.77 -16.96 -1.58
CA PHE A 220 -3.64 -17.32 -0.47
C PHE A 220 -3.68 -16.17 0.53
N LEU A 221 -4.90 -15.75 0.87
CA LEU A 221 -5.16 -14.68 1.81
C LEU A 221 -5.61 -15.28 3.13
N PHE A 222 -4.97 -14.87 4.23
CA PHE A 222 -5.28 -15.35 5.56
C PHE A 222 -6.25 -14.42 6.27
N ASN A 223 -7.20 -15.02 7.00
CA ASN A 223 -8.16 -14.32 7.85
C ASN A 223 -8.86 -13.14 7.14
N ASP A 224 -9.10 -13.26 5.85
CA ASP A 224 -9.93 -12.30 5.12
C ASP A 224 -11.40 -12.66 5.31
N LEU A 225 -12.17 -11.66 5.69
CA LEU A 225 -13.62 -11.79 5.88
C LEU A 225 -14.40 -11.60 4.57
N ARG A 226 -13.72 -11.30 3.46
CA ARG A 226 -14.30 -11.24 2.13
C ARG A 226 -14.28 -12.64 1.53
N ASN A 227 -15.42 -13.11 1.03
CA ASN A 227 -15.52 -14.42 0.41
C ASN A 227 -14.67 -14.53 -0.85
N GLY A 228 -13.55 -15.24 -0.77
CA GLY A 228 -12.75 -15.67 -1.92
C GLY A 228 -12.56 -17.19 -1.85
N GLY A 229 -12.68 -17.88 -2.98
CA GLY A 229 -12.55 -19.36 -3.03
C GLY A 229 -11.21 -19.89 -2.51
N THR A 230 -10.16 -19.04 -2.50
CA THR A 230 -8.82 -19.37 -2.01
C THR A 230 -8.46 -18.68 -0.70
N THR A 231 -9.42 -18.05 0.00
CA THR A 231 -9.19 -17.49 1.34
C THR A 231 -9.01 -18.61 2.36
N ILE A 232 -7.94 -18.53 3.18
CA ILE A 232 -7.65 -19.45 4.26
C ILE A 232 -8.13 -18.84 5.57
N HIS A 233 -9.03 -19.54 6.25
CA HIS A 233 -9.56 -19.13 7.54
C HIS A 233 -8.91 -19.92 8.68
N SER A 234 -9.10 -19.47 9.91
CA SER A 234 -8.60 -20.18 11.09
C SER A 234 -9.14 -21.63 11.16
N TRP A 235 -10.39 -21.85 10.75
CA TRP A 235 -11.01 -23.19 10.71
C TRP A 235 -10.56 -24.06 9.53
N ASP A 236 -9.81 -23.53 8.56
CA ASP A 236 -9.12 -24.34 7.54
C ASP A 236 -7.78 -24.87 8.05
N ILE A 237 -7.20 -24.21 9.06
CA ILE A 237 -5.89 -24.54 9.64
C ILE A 237 -6.04 -25.52 10.80
N GLU A 238 -7.00 -25.25 11.67
CA GLU A 238 -7.33 -26.11 12.81
C GLU A 238 -8.19 -27.28 12.34
N ASP A 239 -8.09 -28.40 13.05
CA ASP A 239 -8.93 -29.57 12.77
C ASP A 239 -10.36 -29.30 13.22
N THR A 240 -11.22 -28.92 12.28
CA THR A 240 -12.62 -28.54 12.52
C THR A 240 -13.59 -29.47 11.79
N THR A 241 -14.67 -29.78 12.48
CA THR A 241 -15.83 -30.50 11.92
C THR A 241 -16.64 -29.57 11.01
N ASP A 242 -17.48 -30.15 10.13
CA ASP A 242 -18.40 -29.37 9.29
C ASP A 242 -19.38 -28.53 10.12
N ARG A 243 -19.75 -29.02 11.30
CA ARG A 243 -20.59 -28.28 12.26
C ARG A 243 -19.89 -27.03 12.79
N GLU A 244 -18.62 -27.13 13.17
CA GLU A 244 -17.80 -25.99 13.62
C GLU A 244 -17.57 -24.98 12.51
N LYS A 245 -17.32 -25.44 11.29
CA LYS A 245 -17.22 -24.56 10.10
C LYS A 245 -18.52 -23.80 9.86
N HIS A 246 -19.67 -24.48 9.97
CA HIS A 246 -20.97 -23.84 9.84
C HIS A 246 -21.16 -22.69 10.85
N ILE A 247 -20.79 -22.89 12.11
CA ILE A 247 -20.86 -21.85 13.15
C ILE A 247 -19.95 -20.66 12.79
N CYS A 248 -18.73 -20.93 12.37
CA CYS A 248 -17.79 -19.89 11.92
C CYS A 248 -18.33 -19.09 10.72
N GLU A 249 -18.97 -19.77 9.76
CA GLU A 249 -19.61 -19.10 8.62
C GLU A 249 -20.79 -18.23 9.02
N LEU A 250 -21.59 -18.67 10.00
CA LEU A 250 -22.67 -17.83 10.53
C LEU A 250 -22.12 -16.53 11.12
N LEU A 251 -21.06 -16.61 11.93
CA LEU A 251 -20.39 -15.43 12.44
C LEU A 251 -19.87 -14.54 11.30
N LEU A 252 -19.14 -15.13 10.33
CA LEU A 252 -18.56 -14.42 9.20
C LEU A 252 -19.60 -13.64 8.39
N LYS A 253 -20.72 -14.29 8.05
CA LYS A 253 -21.80 -13.71 7.24
C LYS A 253 -22.59 -12.61 7.96
N ASN A 254 -22.67 -12.66 9.28
CA ASN A 254 -23.57 -11.80 10.06
C ASN A 254 -22.85 -10.66 10.79
N ARG A 255 -21.59 -10.80 11.18
CA ARG A 255 -20.88 -9.84 12.03
C ARG A 255 -20.81 -8.39 11.50
N ARG A 256 -21.10 -8.14 10.22
CA ARG A 256 -21.16 -6.78 9.64
C ARG A 256 -22.53 -6.16 9.62
N LYS A 257 -23.55 -6.88 10.01
CA LYS A 257 -24.91 -6.35 10.06
C LYS A 257 -25.07 -5.40 11.25
N LYS A 258 -25.73 -4.27 11.01
CA LYS A 258 -25.95 -3.21 12.00
C LYS A 258 -26.77 -3.67 13.22
N GLU A 259 -27.56 -4.72 13.07
CA GLU A 259 -28.34 -5.30 14.17
C GLU A 259 -27.47 -5.89 15.29
N TYR A 260 -26.20 -6.25 14.99
CA TYR A 260 -25.28 -6.82 15.98
C TYR A 260 -24.31 -5.81 16.59
N GLY A 261 -24.24 -4.59 16.05
CA GLY A 261 -23.41 -3.52 16.60
C GLY A 261 -23.01 -2.45 15.57
N ILE A 262 -22.16 -1.53 16.00
CA ILE A 262 -21.80 -0.31 15.22
C ILE A 262 -20.43 -0.39 14.57
N LEU A 263 -19.67 -1.47 14.83
CA LEU A 263 -18.33 -1.66 14.26
C LEU A 263 -18.39 -2.33 12.89
N ASP A 264 -17.30 -2.24 12.13
CA ASP A 264 -17.09 -3.02 10.90
C ASP A 264 -16.65 -4.46 11.24
N GLY A 265 -17.43 -5.14 12.03
CA GLY A 265 -17.20 -6.50 12.51
C GLY A 265 -17.53 -6.63 13.98
N ASN A 266 -18.77 -7.02 14.24
CA ASN A 266 -19.31 -7.10 15.60
C ASN A 266 -19.22 -8.52 16.12
N PRO A 267 -18.90 -8.73 17.41
CA PRO A 267 -19.06 -10.03 18.05
C PRO A 267 -20.54 -10.40 18.21
N LEU A 268 -20.87 -11.69 18.18
CA LEU A 268 -22.23 -12.20 18.36
C LEU A 268 -22.36 -12.89 19.73
N SER A 269 -23.47 -12.66 20.43
CA SER A 269 -23.80 -13.40 21.65
C SER A 269 -24.33 -14.81 21.34
N TYR A 270 -24.38 -15.68 22.33
CA TYR A 270 -25.00 -16.99 22.19
C TYR A 270 -26.44 -16.90 21.69
N GLU A 271 -27.20 -15.92 22.17
CA GLU A 271 -28.60 -15.69 21.76
C GLU A 271 -28.68 -15.31 20.27
N HIS A 272 -27.72 -14.52 19.79
CA HIS A 272 -27.64 -14.19 18.37
C HIS A 272 -27.39 -15.44 17.52
N PHE A 273 -26.47 -16.32 17.95
CA PHE A 273 -26.25 -17.60 17.26
C PHE A 273 -27.48 -18.47 17.25
N ARG A 274 -28.20 -18.56 18.37
CA ARG A 274 -29.47 -19.33 18.45
C ARG A 274 -30.57 -18.74 17.58
N ALA A 275 -30.62 -17.43 17.42
CA ALA A 275 -31.56 -16.80 16.52
C ALA A 275 -31.25 -17.13 15.03
N LEU A 276 -29.99 -17.35 14.69
CA LEU A 276 -29.55 -17.76 13.35
C LEU A 276 -29.73 -19.27 13.11
N ASP A 277 -29.45 -20.10 14.11
CA ASP A 277 -29.61 -21.56 14.09
C ASP A 277 -29.93 -22.05 15.51
N GLN A 278 -31.19 -22.40 15.73
CA GLN A 278 -31.71 -22.85 17.06
C GLN A 278 -31.02 -24.11 17.60
N SER A 279 -30.35 -24.88 16.75
CA SER A 279 -29.65 -26.11 17.14
C SER A 279 -28.31 -25.87 17.80
N ILE A 280 -27.76 -24.62 17.73
CA ILE A 280 -26.46 -24.29 18.32
C ILE A 280 -26.52 -24.31 19.84
N LYS A 281 -25.54 -25.00 20.43
CA LYS A 281 -25.34 -25.06 21.89
C LYS A 281 -24.15 -24.18 22.27
N GLU A 282 -24.22 -23.60 23.47
CA GLU A 282 -23.11 -22.75 23.96
C GLU A 282 -21.81 -23.54 24.07
N SER A 283 -21.88 -24.85 24.43
CA SER A 283 -20.70 -25.72 24.47
C SER A 283 -19.94 -25.83 23.12
N GLU A 284 -20.64 -25.67 22.00
CA GLU A 284 -20.01 -25.68 20.68
C GLU A 284 -19.21 -24.39 20.43
N LEU A 285 -19.67 -23.25 20.95
CA LEU A 285 -18.93 -21.98 20.91
C LEU A 285 -17.70 -22.03 21.83
N GLU A 286 -17.86 -22.63 23.04
CA GLU A 286 -16.74 -22.84 23.96
C GLU A 286 -15.67 -23.76 23.33
N ALA A 287 -16.06 -24.85 22.68
CA ALA A 287 -15.11 -25.71 21.97
C ALA A 287 -14.31 -24.96 20.88
N LEU A 288 -14.93 -23.99 20.19
CA LEU A 288 -14.25 -23.14 19.23
C LEU A 288 -13.32 -22.11 19.90
N VAL A 289 -13.63 -21.68 21.14
CA VAL A 289 -12.72 -20.85 21.95
C VAL A 289 -11.52 -21.67 22.39
N ASP A 290 -11.71 -22.90 22.87
CA ASP A 290 -10.62 -23.80 23.27
C ASP A 290 -9.68 -24.11 22.10
N LYS A 291 -10.22 -24.28 20.90
CA LYS A 291 -9.45 -24.41 19.65
C LYS A 291 -8.79 -23.10 19.20
N SER A 292 -8.93 -22.01 19.95
CA SER A 292 -8.39 -20.69 19.59
C SER A 292 -8.88 -20.12 18.24
N ILE A 293 -10.00 -20.57 17.75
CA ILE A 293 -10.69 -20.04 16.56
C ILE A 293 -11.52 -18.82 16.94
N LEU A 294 -12.31 -18.96 18.02
CA LEU A 294 -13.06 -17.86 18.62
C LEU A 294 -12.37 -17.33 19.87
N LYS A 295 -12.84 -16.23 20.36
CA LYS A 295 -12.54 -15.63 21.67
C LYS A 295 -13.80 -15.06 22.26
N LYS A 296 -13.88 -15.07 23.60
CA LYS A 296 -14.90 -14.34 24.34
C LYS A 296 -14.55 -12.85 24.36
N VAL A 297 -15.56 -12.02 24.24
CA VAL A 297 -15.47 -10.56 24.31
C VAL A 297 -16.53 -10.08 25.29
N SER A 298 -16.11 -9.49 26.38
CA SER A 298 -17.02 -8.77 27.28
C SER A 298 -17.56 -7.56 26.52
N TYR A 299 -18.87 -7.51 26.31
CA TYR A 299 -19.50 -6.56 25.39
C TYR A 299 -20.28 -5.47 26.09
N GLN A 300 -21.04 -5.86 27.11
CA GLN A 300 -21.87 -4.95 27.90
C GLN A 300 -21.57 -5.13 29.39
N TYR A 301 -21.59 -4.02 30.09
CA TYR A 301 -21.41 -3.98 31.55
C TYR A 301 -22.58 -3.26 32.17
N HIS A 302 -22.97 -3.64 33.39
CA HIS A 302 -23.87 -2.86 34.20
C HIS A 302 -23.13 -2.27 35.39
N LYS A 303 -23.64 -1.14 35.86
CA LYS A 303 -23.10 -0.46 37.02
C LYS A 303 -23.57 -1.14 38.30
N ILE A 304 -22.65 -1.36 39.21
CA ILE A 304 -22.91 -1.81 40.55
C ILE A 304 -22.87 -0.59 41.49
N ASP A 305 -23.71 -0.60 42.52
CA ASP A 305 -23.70 0.43 43.56
C ASP A 305 -22.47 0.27 44.46
N ASN A 306 -21.33 0.80 44.01
CA ASN A 306 -20.12 0.92 44.76
C ASN A 306 -19.51 2.30 44.47
N ALA A 307 -18.86 2.93 45.47
CA ALA A 307 -18.33 4.28 45.38
C ALA A 307 -16.86 4.35 45.80
N PRO A 308 -15.95 3.66 45.11
CA PRO A 308 -14.53 3.82 45.34
C PRO A 308 -14.03 5.17 44.79
N GLU A 309 -12.81 5.53 45.14
CA GLU A 309 -12.12 6.66 44.49
C GLU A 309 -11.83 6.31 43.02
N LEU A 310 -12.22 7.22 42.13
CA LEU A 310 -12.12 7.07 40.70
C LEU A 310 -11.07 8.02 40.10
N SER A 311 -10.36 7.56 39.08
CA SER A 311 -9.49 8.41 38.27
C SER A 311 -10.31 9.16 37.20
N ASP A 312 -9.74 10.25 36.65
CA ASP A 312 -10.35 11.01 35.54
C ASP A 312 -10.72 10.14 34.34
N GLY A 313 -9.94 9.08 34.08
CA GLY A 313 -10.18 8.12 33.02
C GLY A 313 -11.42 7.26 33.27
N GLU A 314 -11.56 6.77 34.50
CA GLU A 314 -12.70 5.96 34.98
C GLU A 314 -13.98 6.79 35.00
N GLU A 315 -13.93 8.02 35.51
CA GLU A 315 -15.06 8.95 35.49
C GLU A 315 -15.52 9.22 34.04
N LEU A 316 -14.56 9.42 33.13
CA LEU A 316 -14.88 9.61 31.73
C LEU A 316 -15.57 8.37 31.13
N VAL A 317 -15.10 7.15 31.40
CA VAL A 317 -15.76 5.91 30.97
C VAL A 317 -17.17 5.84 31.50
N LEU A 318 -17.38 6.10 32.80
CA LEU A 318 -18.69 6.06 33.44
C LEU A 318 -19.65 7.17 32.94
N SER A 319 -19.12 8.27 32.40
CA SER A 319 -19.96 9.31 31.79
C SER A 319 -20.71 8.86 30.52
N PHE A 320 -20.32 7.71 29.96
CA PHE A 320 -20.98 7.08 28.80
C PHE A 320 -22.03 6.05 29.19
N LEU A 321 -22.29 5.84 30.48
CA LEU A 321 -23.39 4.98 30.92
C LEU A 321 -24.73 5.47 30.35
N LYS A 322 -25.45 4.54 29.74
CA LYS A 322 -26.85 4.76 29.32
C LYS A 322 -27.78 4.06 30.31
N ARG A 323 -28.42 4.80 31.16
CA ARG A 323 -29.08 4.30 32.37
C ARG A 323 -28.04 3.61 33.23
N ASP A 324 -28.09 2.28 33.35
CA ASP A 324 -27.15 1.49 34.16
C ASP A 324 -26.21 0.61 33.33
N TYR A 325 -26.20 0.81 32.01
CA TYR A 325 -25.41 -0.05 31.08
C TYR A 325 -24.35 0.75 30.32
N LEU A 326 -23.23 0.09 30.08
CA LEU A 326 -22.12 0.56 29.28
C LEU A 326 -21.85 -0.44 28.14
N ILE A 327 -21.81 0.05 26.91
CA ILE A 327 -21.49 -0.77 25.72
C ILE A 327 -20.10 -0.39 25.22
N ILE A 328 -19.19 -1.37 25.17
CA ILE A 328 -17.79 -1.15 24.80
C ILE A 328 -17.63 -0.53 23.42
N ASP A 329 -18.44 -0.94 22.45
CA ASP A 329 -18.30 -0.43 21.09
C ASP A 329 -18.55 1.07 20.97
N GLU A 330 -19.42 1.63 21.80
CA GLU A 330 -19.68 3.06 21.86
C GLU A 330 -18.46 3.86 22.34
N LEU A 331 -17.70 3.29 23.27
CA LEU A 331 -16.43 3.89 23.72
C LEU A 331 -15.37 3.82 22.61
N LYS A 332 -15.24 2.67 21.94
CA LYS A 332 -14.22 2.45 20.90
C LYS A 332 -14.35 3.38 19.70
N VAL A 333 -15.58 3.76 19.32
CA VAL A 333 -15.80 4.72 18.22
C VAL A 333 -15.62 6.17 18.63
N ASN A 334 -15.59 6.46 19.94
CA ASN A 334 -15.49 7.83 20.43
C ASN A 334 -14.03 8.33 20.40
N LYS A 335 -13.83 9.46 19.69
CA LYS A 335 -12.49 10.03 19.52
C LYS A 335 -11.89 10.60 20.80
N VAL A 336 -12.70 10.93 21.82
CA VAL A 336 -12.25 11.50 23.10
C VAL A 336 -11.21 10.61 23.77
N PHE A 337 -11.43 9.28 23.79
CA PHE A 337 -10.49 8.33 24.38
C PHE A 337 -9.12 8.32 23.69
N LYS A 338 -9.11 8.46 22.34
CA LYS A 338 -7.86 8.58 21.57
C LYS A 338 -7.13 9.90 21.83
N ILE A 339 -7.88 11.01 21.94
CA ILE A 339 -7.32 12.34 22.20
C ILE A 339 -6.71 12.39 23.60
N LYS A 340 -7.42 11.87 24.61
CA LYS A 340 -6.95 11.82 25.99
C LYS A 340 -5.97 10.67 26.28
N LYS A 341 -5.70 9.80 25.29
CA LYS A 341 -4.82 8.62 25.41
C LYS A 341 -5.25 7.65 26.52
N ILE A 342 -6.54 7.47 26.74
CA ILE A 342 -7.11 6.55 27.72
C ILE A 342 -7.26 5.16 27.09
N GLY A 343 -6.70 4.13 27.74
CA GLY A 343 -6.85 2.72 27.39
C GLY A 343 -8.21 2.20 27.84
N ILE A 344 -9.18 2.11 26.93
CA ILE A 344 -10.55 1.73 27.28
C ILE A 344 -10.59 0.36 27.97
N THR A 345 -9.85 -0.64 27.48
CA THR A 345 -9.85 -2.00 28.04
C THR A 345 -9.33 -2.00 29.47
N ASP A 346 -8.15 -1.41 29.67
CA ASP A 346 -7.50 -1.36 30.99
C ASP A 346 -8.38 -0.61 32.01
N THR A 347 -8.94 0.54 31.60
CA THR A 347 -9.83 1.33 32.48
C THR A 347 -11.11 0.59 32.86
N ILE A 348 -11.66 -0.24 31.97
CA ILE A 348 -12.84 -1.07 32.29
C ILE A 348 -12.44 -2.21 33.22
N GLU A 349 -11.28 -2.84 33.01
CA GLU A 349 -10.76 -3.88 33.91
C GLU A 349 -10.57 -3.32 35.32
N ASP A 350 -9.99 -2.13 35.47
CA ASP A 350 -9.87 -1.44 36.76
C ASP A 350 -11.24 -1.19 37.42
N LEU A 351 -12.25 -0.74 36.65
CA LEU A 351 -13.61 -0.51 37.18
C LEU A 351 -14.30 -1.82 37.60
N VAL A 352 -14.02 -2.94 36.93
CA VAL A 352 -14.51 -4.26 37.33
C VAL A 352 -13.81 -4.72 38.60
N GLU A 353 -12.48 -4.57 38.70
CA GLU A 353 -11.72 -4.91 39.92
C GLU A 353 -12.16 -4.09 41.13
N LYS A 354 -12.51 -2.81 40.93
CA LYS A 354 -13.07 -1.93 41.98
C LYS A 354 -14.54 -2.26 42.33
N GLY A 355 -15.18 -3.21 41.62
CA GLY A 355 -16.56 -3.55 41.81
C GLY A 355 -17.57 -2.47 41.44
N VAL A 356 -17.20 -1.58 40.50
CA VAL A 356 -18.07 -0.52 39.97
C VAL A 356 -18.86 -1.01 38.75
N LEU A 357 -18.26 -1.88 37.95
CA LEU A 357 -18.86 -2.49 36.78
C LEU A 357 -18.84 -4.02 36.90
N GLU A 358 -19.87 -4.65 36.39
CA GLU A 358 -19.94 -6.12 36.20
C GLU A 358 -20.30 -6.44 34.76
N CYS A 359 -19.63 -7.42 34.16
CA CYS A 359 -19.92 -7.85 32.79
C CYS A 359 -21.31 -8.53 32.75
N SER A 360 -22.23 -7.98 31.97
CA SER A 360 -23.60 -8.45 31.80
C SER A 360 -23.86 -9.19 30.49
N GLU A 361 -22.98 -9.01 29.49
CA GLU A 361 -23.11 -9.71 28.21
C GLU A 361 -21.71 -10.09 27.66
N ILE A 362 -21.55 -11.38 27.36
CA ILE A 362 -20.41 -11.95 26.68
C ILE A 362 -20.80 -12.26 25.25
N ARG A 363 -19.93 -11.92 24.31
CA ARG A 363 -20.06 -12.25 22.89
C ARG A 363 -18.85 -13.02 22.41
N TYR A 364 -19.01 -13.67 21.25
CA TYR A 364 -17.97 -14.46 20.60
C TYR A 364 -17.53 -13.75 19.32
N ASP A 365 -16.23 -13.67 19.09
CA ASP A 365 -15.62 -13.11 17.88
C ASP A 365 -14.43 -13.97 17.45
N PHE A 366 -14.01 -13.83 16.20
CA PHE A 366 -12.79 -14.50 15.76
C PHE A 366 -11.59 -14.01 16.57
N LYS A 367 -10.70 -14.93 16.95
CA LYS A 367 -9.47 -14.59 17.67
C LYS A 367 -8.61 -13.65 16.85
N HIS A 368 -8.50 -13.89 15.54
CA HIS A 368 -7.76 -13.06 14.59
C HIS A 368 -8.74 -12.26 13.72
N THR A 369 -9.04 -11.03 14.11
CA THR A 369 -10.04 -10.19 13.45
C THR A 369 -9.45 -9.11 12.54
N LYS A 370 -8.13 -8.88 12.62
CA LYS A 370 -7.46 -7.85 11.82
C LYS A 370 -7.11 -8.41 10.43
N ILE A 371 -7.80 -7.97 9.42
CA ILE A 371 -7.56 -8.34 8.01
C ILE A 371 -6.11 -8.00 7.59
N SER A 372 -5.60 -6.84 8.03
CA SER A 372 -4.27 -6.35 7.64
C SER A 372 -3.10 -7.08 8.29
N THR A 373 -3.32 -7.87 9.34
CA THR A 373 -2.25 -8.58 10.05
C THR A 373 -2.18 -10.06 9.73
N GLY A 374 -3.21 -10.59 9.06
CA GLY A 374 -3.31 -12.01 8.73
C GLY A 374 -3.37 -12.92 9.96
N LEU A 375 -3.39 -14.22 9.72
CA LEU A 375 -3.32 -15.25 10.76
C LEU A 375 -1.85 -15.53 11.09
N ASN A 376 -1.50 -15.59 12.37
CA ASN A 376 -0.13 -15.82 12.83
C ASN A 376 0.92 -14.89 12.20
N GLY A 377 0.55 -13.66 11.91
CA GLY A 377 1.43 -12.67 11.30
C GLY A 377 1.65 -12.85 9.79
N ILE A 378 0.93 -13.75 9.14
CA ILE A 378 0.94 -13.93 7.69
C ILE A 378 -0.28 -13.23 7.12
N ASN A 379 -0.07 -12.34 6.13
CA ASN A 379 -1.17 -11.68 5.44
C ASN A 379 -1.54 -12.45 4.17
N ARG A 380 -0.54 -12.72 3.31
CA ARG A 380 -0.73 -13.46 2.05
C ARG A 380 0.48 -14.34 1.79
N ILE A 381 0.22 -15.45 1.08
CA ILE A 381 1.29 -16.28 0.49
C ILE A 381 1.04 -16.32 -1.02
N PHE A 382 1.95 -15.74 -1.79
CA PHE A 382 1.92 -15.75 -3.25
C PHE A 382 2.57 -17.03 -3.78
N LEU A 383 1.98 -17.62 -4.80
CA LEU A 383 2.61 -18.74 -5.52
C LEU A 383 3.79 -18.23 -6.36
N ARG A 384 4.75 -19.09 -6.64
CA ARG A 384 5.89 -18.77 -7.53
C ARG A 384 5.44 -18.40 -8.95
N SER A 385 4.35 -19.01 -9.42
CA SER A 385 3.71 -18.73 -10.70
C SER A 385 2.97 -17.39 -10.74
N SER A 386 2.90 -16.65 -9.63
CA SER A 386 2.22 -15.35 -9.58
C SER A 386 2.85 -14.37 -10.56
N LYS A 387 2.00 -13.65 -11.31
CA LYS A 387 2.47 -12.63 -12.25
C LYS A 387 2.78 -11.31 -11.55
N ILE A 388 2.18 -11.07 -10.39
CA ILE A 388 2.20 -9.76 -9.73
C ILE A 388 2.51 -9.94 -8.24
N TYR A 389 3.41 -9.11 -7.74
CA TYR A 389 3.64 -8.89 -6.31
C TYR A 389 2.86 -7.65 -5.84
N PRO A 390 2.37 -7.59 -4.59
CA PRO A 390 1.70 -6.40 -4.08
C PRO A 390 2.64 -5.20 -3.97
N THR A 391 2.08 -4.01 -3.82
CA THR A 391 2.88 -2.80 -3.56
C THR A 391 3.77 -3.01 -2.34
N MET A 392 5.07 -2.97 -2.56
CA MET A 392 6.03 -2.89 -1.45
C MET A 392 5.89 -1.53 -0.76
N VAL A 393 5.76 -1.57 0.56
CA VAL A 393 5.62 -0.37 1.40
C VAL A 393 6.72 -0.31 2.45
N ALA A 394 7.02 0.88 2.91
CA ALA A 394 8.10 1.15 3.86
C ALA A 394 8.02 0.36 5.18
N SER A 395 6.81 0.03 5.63
CA SER A 395 6.57 -0.70 6.88
C SER A 395 6.70 -2.22 6.75
N ASP A 396 7.02 -2.74 5.58
CA ASP A 396 6.91 -4.16 5.21
C ASP A 396 5.48 -4.70 5.42
N THR A 397 5.08 -5.62 4.57
CA THR A 397 3.85 -6.39 4.73
C THR A 397 4.21 -7.82 5.12
N ASN A 398 3.33 -8.51 5.82
CA ASN A 398 3.52 -9.92 6.13
C ASN A 398 3.09 -10.79 4.94
N ASP A 399 3.62 -10.45 3.76
CA ASP A 399 3.46 -11.22 2.53
C ASP A 399 4.67 -12.14 2.32
N PHE A 400 4.39 -13.34 1.86
CA PHE A 400 5.36 -14.42 1.65
C PHE A 400 5.27 -14.96 0.23
N ILE A 401 6.29 -15.66 -0.19
CA ILE A 401 6.35 -16.41 -1.46
C ILE A 401 6.42 -17.89 -1.14
N ALA A 402 5.57 -18.69 -1.75
CA ALA A 402 5.64 -20.15 -1.68
C ALA A 402 6.88 -20.66 -2.42
N MET A 403 7.47 -21.74 -1.90
CA MET A 403 8.64 -22.40 -2.51
C MET A 403 8.24 -23.45 -3.54
N VAL A 404 6.96 -23.81 -3.61
CA VAL A 404 6.39 -24.77 -4.56
C VAL A 404 5.11 -24.20 -5.18
N ASN A 405 4.78 -24.66 -6.37
CA ASN A 405 3.52 -24.33 -7.02
C ASN A 405 2.44 -25.36 -6.69
N ILE A 406 1.19 -24.97 -6.91
CA ILE A 406 0.00 -25.82 -6.81
C ILE A 406 -0.70 -25.80 -8.15
N ASP A 407 -1.25 -26.95 -8.53
CA ASP A 407 -2.07 -27.10 -9.73
C ASP A 407 -3.30 -27.97 -9.39
N ALA A 408 -4.42 -27.33 -9.07
CA ALA A 408 -5.67 -27.98 -8.70
C ALA A 408 -6.83 -27.51 -9.58
N ASN A 409 -7.93 -28.27 -9.63
CA ASN A 409 -9.06 -28.02 -10.52
C ASN A 409 -10.27 -27.41 -9.80
N SER A 410 -10.31 -27.47 -8.47
CA SER A 410 -11.35 -26.85 -7.65
C SER A 410 -10.77 -25.98 -6.53
N PRO A 411 -11.52 -25.01 -5.99
CA PRO A 411 -11.08 -24.23 -4.84
C PRO A 411 -10.76 -25.09 -3.62
N GLU A 412 -11.52 -26.16 -3.36
CA GLU A 412 -11.32 -27.07 -2.23
C GLU A 412 -10.01 -27.85 -2.39
N GLU A 413 -9.77 -28.41 -3.59
CA GLU A 413 -8.52 -29.10 -3.90
C GLU A 413 -7.32 -28.15 -3.80
N TYR A 414 -7.48 -26.92 -4.29
CA TYR A 414 -6.46 -25.88 -4.25
C TYR A 414 -6.09 -25.50 -2.80
N LYS A 415 -7.08 -25.33 -1.92
CA LYS A 415 -6.88 -25.10 -0.48
C LYS A 415 -6.23 -26.30 0.21
N LYS A 416 -6.67 -27.53 -0.11
CA LYS A 416 -6.09 -28.74 0.44
C LYS A 416 -4.61 -28.89 0.08
N GLU A 417 -4.27 -28.73 -1.20
CA GLU A 417 -2.87 -28.78 -1.66
C GLU A 417 -2.02 -27.69 -1.02
N PHE A 418 -2.57 -26.47 -0.90
CA PHE A 418 -1.89 -25.38 -0.21
C PHE A 418 -1.56 -25.75 1.23
N MET A 419 -2.55 -26.27 1.98
CA MET A 419 -2.33 -26.65 3.37
C MET A 419 -1.29 -27.77 3.50
N GLU A 420 -1.34 -28.80 2.64
CA GLU A 420 -0.46 -29.96 2.72
C GLU A 420 0.97 -29.68 2.21
N LYS A 421 1.11 -28.97 1.07
CA LYS A 421 2.42 -28.80 0.39
C LYS A 421 3.14 -27.52 0.82
N ILE A 422 2.41 -26.47 1.20
CA ILE A 422 2.99 -25.17 1.50
C ILE A 422 2.90 -24.84 2.99
N TYR A 423 1.70 -24.74 3.57
CA TYR A 423 1.54 -24.20 4.91
C TYR A 423 2.07 -25.13 6.00
N LYS A 424 1.63 -26.40 6.06
CA LYS A 424 2.07 -27.37 7.08
C LYS A 424 3.55 -27.69 7.00
N GLN A 425 4.12 -27.66 5.80
CA GLN A 425 5.54 -27.91 5.57
C GLN A 425 6.41 -26.65 5.67
N GLN A 426 5.80 -25.47 5.94
CA GLN A 426 6.48 -24.18 5.97
C GLN A 426 7.29 -23.87 4.69
N ASN A 427 6.79 -24.34 3.54
CA ASN A 427 7.42 -24.15 2.24
C ASN A 427 7.11 -22.74 1.68
N TYR A 428 7.36 -21.72 2.48
CA TYR A 428 7.20 -20.31 2.11
C TYR A 428 8.23 -19.44 2.82
N ARG A 429 8.57 -18.32 2.21
CA ARG A 429 9.54 -17.35 2.73
C ARG A 429 9.17 -15.92 2.35
N LYS A 430 9.75 -14.97 3.00
CA LYS A 430 9.74 -13.58 2.54
C LYS A 430 10.66 -13.40 1.34
N ILE A 431 10.38 -12.40 0.49
CA ILE A 431 11.28 -12.01 -0.60
C ILE A 431 12.65 -11.59 -0.02
N THR A 432 13.71 -11.82 -0.78
CA THR A 432 15.05 -11.36 -0.44
C THR A 432 15.24 -9.88 -0.77
N LYS A 433 16.36 -9.31 -0.37
CA LYS A 433 16.75 -7.94 -0.70
C LYS A 433 16.96 -7.77 -2.21
N GLU A 434 17.61 -8.71 -2.83
CA GLU A 434 17.91 -8.78 -4.26
C GLU A 434 16.62 -8.88 -5.08
N GLU A 435 15.70 -9.76 -4.68
CA GLU A 435 14.38 -9.90 -5.30
C GLU A 435 13.56 -8.60 -5.18
N ALA A 436 13.59 -7.95 -4.02
CA ALA A 436 12.91 -6.67 -3.83
C ALA A 436 13.50 -5.57 -4.72
N CYS A 437 14.83 -5.52 -4.89
CA CYS A 437 15.49 -4.63 -5.84
C CYS A 437 14.98 -4.88 -7.27
N MET A 438 15.02 -6.13 -7.74
CA MET A 438 14.58 -6.49 -9.08
C MET A 438 13.08 -6.20 -9.32
N ILE A 439 12.21 -6.49 -8.34
CA ILE A 439 10.77 -6.15 -8.44
C ILE A 439 10.57 -4.64 -8.63
N GLN A 440 11.37 -3.81 -7.98
CA GLN A 440 11.25 -2.36 -8.07
C GLN A 440 12.00 -1.77 -9.29
N GLY A 441 12.80 -2.60 -9.98
CA GLY A 441 13.57 -2.22 -11.17
C GLY A 441 14.98 -1.71 -10.87
N PHE A 442 15.48 -1.93 -9.64
CA PHE A 442 16.89 -1.73 -9.29
C PHE A 442 17.73 -2.95 -9.70
N PRO A 443 19.04 -2.79 -9.90
CA PRO A 443 19.96 -3.92 -10.07
C PRO A 443 19.90 -4.89 -8.87
N ALA A 444 20.12 -6.18 -9.10
CA ALA A 444 20.09 -7.18 -8.04
C ALA A 444 21.22 -6.98 -7.01
N ASP A 445 22.35 -6.46 -7.45
CA ASP A 445 23.53 -6.13 -6.66
C ASP A 445 23.51 -4.74 -6.03
N PHE A 446 22.36 -4.04 -6.09
CA PHE A 446 22.20 -2.71 -5.52
C PHE A 446 22.44 -2.72 -4.00
N ILE A 447 23.38 -1.92 -3.53
CA ILE A 447 23.83 -1.91 -2.13
C ILE A 447 22.80 -1.19 -1.25
N LEU A 448 22.25 -1.92 -0.30
CA LEU A 448 21.29 -1.46 0.70
C LEU A 448 21.74 -1.89 2.11
N PRO A 449 21.18 -1.28 3.19
CA PRO A 449 21.44 -1.74 4.56
C PRO A 449 21.15 -3.23 4.75
N ASP A 450 21.83 -3.88 5.69
CA ASP A 450 21.75 -5.34 5.85
C ASP A 450 20.44 -5.82 6.47
N THR A 451 19.84 -5.01 7.38
CA THR A 451 18.65 -5.44 8.09
C THR A 451 17.37 -5.20 7.27
N ARG A 452 16.48 -6.19 7.26
CA ARG A 452 15.22 -6.13 6.50
C ARG A 452 14.39 -4.87 6.75
N PRO A 453 14.14 -4.41 7.99
CA PRO A 453 13.35 -3.19 8.22
C PRO A 453 13.97 -1.96 7.55
N ARG A 454 15.31 -1.83 7.56
CA ARG A 454 15.99 -0.68 6.95
C ARG A 454 15.94 -0.71 5.42
N TRP A 455 16.31 -1.85 4.80
CA TRP A 455 16.28 -1.91 3.34
C TRP A 455 14.86 -1.92 2.79
N MET A 456 13.88 -2.54 3.48
CA MET A 456 12.47 -2.50 3.05
C MET A 456 11.90 -1.07 3.14
N HIS A 457 12.29 -0.31 4.16
CA HIS A 457 11.92 1.09 4.26
C HIS A 457 12.37 1.90 3.04
N LEU A 458 13.60 1.70 2.62
CA LEU A 458 14.17 2.40 1.47
C LEU A 458 13.54 1.97 0.13
N ILE A 459 13.44 0.67 -0.12
CA ILE A 459 12.84 0.12 -1.35
C ILE A 459 11.33 0.46 -1.41
N GLY A 460 10.61 0.32 -0.31
CA GLY A 460 9.16 0.60 -0.26
C GLY A 460 8.82 2.06 -0.54
N ASN A 461 9.70 3.00 -0.18
CA ASN A 461 9.56 4.42 -0.49
C ASN A 461 10.06 4.79 -1.89
N SER A 462 10.83 3.93 -2.55
CA SER A 462 11.40 4.23 -3.86
C SER A 462 10.35 4.21 -4.99
N ILE A 463 10.70 4.78 -6.12
CA ILE A 463 9.89 4.77 -7.35
C ILE A 463 10.01 3.42 -8.08
N ALA A 464 9.10 3.14 -9.02
CA ALA A 464 9.24 2.04 -9.98
C ALA A 464 10.18 2.47 -11.13
N VAL A 465 11.43 2.06 -11.04
CA VAL A 465 12.51 2.56 -11.93
C VAL A 465 12.21 2.32 -13.41
N SER A 466 11.71 1.13 -13.76
CA SER A 466 11.41 0.77 -15.17
C SER A 466 10.33 1.66 -15.77
N LEU A 467 9.25 1.97 -15.02
CA LEU A 467 8.20 2.89 -15.48
C LEU A 467 8.77 4.30 -15.67
N VAL A 468 9.53 4.81 -14.69
CA VAL A 468 10.09 6.17 -14.77
C VAL A 468 11.11 6.27 -15.90
N LYS A 469 11.90 5.24 -16.18
CA LYS A 469 12.77 5.19 -17.35
C LYS A 469 11.97 5.36 -18.65
N MET A 470 10.84 4.66 -18.79
CA MET A 470 9.97 4.79 -19.96
C MET A 470 9.37 6.19 -20.08
N LEU A 471 8.94 6.79 -18.96
CA LEU A 471 8.43 8.17 -18.94
C LEU A 471 9.53 9.18 -19.32
N ALA A 472 10.73 9.02 -18.77
CA ALA A 472 11.89 9.86 -19.10
C ALA A 472 12.26 9.73 -20.60
N GLN A 473 12.25 8.52 -21.16
CA GLN A 473 12.44 8.33 -22.58
C GLN A 473 11.37 9.03 -23.43
N SER A 474 10.11 9.01 -22.98
CA SER A 474 9.02 9.74 -23.65
C SER A 474 9.24 11.26 -23.59
N VAL A 475 9.81 11.79 -22.50
CA VAL A 475 10.20 13.20 -22.42
C VAL A 475 11.34 13.50 -23.39
N VAL A 476 12.39 12.68 -23.45
CA VAL A 476 13.48 12.81 -24.42
C VAL A 476 12.97 12.81 -25.86
N ASN A 477 12.08 11.89 -26.19
CA ASN A 477 11.50 11.73 -27.52
C ASN A 477 10.68 12.96 -28.00
N THR A 478 10.36 13.91 -27.12
CA THR A 478 9.75 15.19 -27.55
C THR A 478 10.72 16.11 -28.26
N GLY A 479 12.04 15.84 -28.18
CA GLY A 479 13.11 16.73 -28.67
C GLY A 479 13.41 17.90 -27.73
N VAL A 480 12.94 17.87 -26.48
CA VAL A 480 13.09 18.99 -25.51
C VAL A 480 14.55 19.27 -25.15
N PHE A 481 15.42 18.28 -25.25
CA PHE A 481 16.85 18.42 -24.96
C PHE A 481 17.69 18.64 -26.20
N GLY A 482 17.21 18.25 -27.39
CA GLY A 482 17.79 18.43 -28.72
C GLY A 482 16.78 17.96 -29.76
N GLU A 483 16.58 18.76 -30.83
CA GLU A 483 15.60 18.38 -31.87
C GLU A 483 15.98 17.07 -32.61
N GLU A 484 17.25 16.68 -32.56
CA GLU A 484 17.73 15.38 -33.06
C GLU A 484 17.18 14.17 -32.27
N ASP A 485 16.73 14.37 -31.05
CA ASP A 485 16.11 13.34 -30.22
C ASP A 485 14.61 13.22 -30.48
N PHE A 486 13.99 14.08 -31.28
CA PHE A 486 12.57 14.03 -31.60
C PHE A 486 12.22 12.74 -32.33
N VAL A 487 11.28 12.01 -31.77
CA VAL A 487 10.69 10.79 -32.37
C VAL A 487 9.22 11.07 -32.63
N GLU A 488 8.85 11.05 -33.91
CA GLU A 488 7.45 11.22 -34.29
C GLU A 488 6.61 10.08 -33.67
N PRO A 489 5.53 10.40 -32.91
CA PRO A 489 4.71 9.38 -32.30
C PRO A 489 4.07 8.50 -33.39
N GLU A 490 4.12 7.18 -33.21
CA GLU A 490 3.31 6.29 -34.05
C GLU A 490 1.83 6.68 -33.93
N PRO A 491 1.05 6.65 -35.02
CA PRO A 491 -0.38 6.92 -34.97
C PRO A 491 -1.01 6.01 -33.91
N ASP A 492 -1.67 6.59 -32.92
CA ASP A 492 -2.33 5.82 -31.87
C ASP A 492 -3.41 4.92 -32.50
N GLU A 493 -3.23 3.62 -32.43
CA GLU A 493 -4.32 2.64 -32.67
C GLU A 493 -5.48 2.80 -31.66
N TYR A 494 -5.30 3.64 -30.65
CA TYR A 494 -6.24 3.97 -29.58
C TYR A 494 -6.29 5.49 -29.43
N GLY A 495 -7.29 6.11 -30.04
CA GLY A 495 -7.59 7.53 -29.93
C GLY A 495 -7.99 7.99 -28.52
N ALA A 496 -7.08 7.84 -27.58
CA ALA A 496 -7.16 8.47 -26.27
C ALA A 496 -6.47 9.84 -26.37
N GLN A 497 -7.23 10.84 -26.82
CA GLN A 497 -6.86 12.23 -26.58
C GLN A 497 -6.61 12.43 -25.09
N ALA A 498 -5.53 13.12 -24.75
CA ALA A 498 -5.18 13.55 -23.41
C ALA A 498 -6.31 14.42 -22.81
N GLY A 499 -7.31 13.83 -22.23
CA GLY A 499 -8.47 14.54 -21.68
C GLY A 499 -9.34 13.72 -20.74
N ASP A 500 -9.55 12.45 -21.02
CA ASP A 500 -10.63 11.67 -20.38
C ASP A 500 -10.22 10.31 -19.81
N PHE A 501 -9.08 10.21 -19.09
CA PHE A 501 -8.89 9.10 -18.17
C PHE A 501 -9.49 9.43 -16.80
N GLN A 502 -10.81 9.59 -16.73
CA GLN A 502 -11.56 9.31 -15.52
C GLN A 502 -11.52 7.80 -15.32
N GLY A 503 -10.55 7.37 -14.51
CA GLY A 503 -10.52 6.00 -14.04
C GLY A 503 -11.84 5.68 -13.37
N THR A 504 -12.56 4.69 -13.92
CA THR A 504 -13.73 4.10 -13.28
C THR A 504 -13.37 3.79 -11.82
N LEU A 505 -14.11 4.40 -10.92
CA LEU A 505 -14.10 4.10 -9.49
C LEU A 505 -14.28 2.60 -9.30
N PHE A 506 -13.31 1.96 -8.68
CA PHE A 506 -13.53 0.66 -8.07
C PHE A 506 -14.34 0.87 -6.80
N GLU A 507 -15.58 0.43 -6.81
CA GLU A 507 -16.30 0.03 -5.62
C GLU A 507 -15.62 -1.22 -5.06
N PHE A 508 -15.06 -1.10 -3.86
CA PHE A 508 -14.62 -2.22 -3.02
C PHE A 508 -15.56 -2.33 -1.83
#